data_201b5b57053a2f40d1ad4e4e04acb6b2
#
_entry.id   201b5b57053a2f40d1ad4e4e04acb6b2
#
_cell.length_a   1.000
_cell.length_b   1.000
_cell.length_c   1.000
_cell.angle_alpha   90.00
_cell.angle_beta   90.00
_cell.angle_gamma   90.00
#
_symmetry.space_group_name_H-M   'P 1'
#
loop_
_entity.id
_entity.type
_entity.pdbx_description
1 polymer ?
#
loop_
_entity_poly.entity_id
_entity_poly.type
_entity_poly.pdbx_seq_one_letter_code
_entity_poly.pdbx_strand_id
1 'polypeptide(L)'
;LAGLFSSFQVNTPQLYAAIDRTKARQLSVPVTSVFDTMQIYLGSLYVNDFNKFGRTYSVRVQADAKFRARAEDVGQLKVRATTGEMVPLSVMLKVQSSAGPERAMRYNGFLTADVNGGAAPGYSTGQAQAAVDRVAKETFPKGIAYEWTELTYQEIIAGNSSLYVFPIALFLVFLVLAAQYESLTLPLAIIMIVPMGLLAAMFGVWVTGSDNNVFTQIGLIVLVGLSAKNAILIVEFARELEFAGRKPIEAAIEASRLRLRPILMTSLAFI
;
A
#
# COMPACT_ATOMS: atom_id res chain seq x y z
N LEU A 1 8.62 2.00 18.49
CA LEU A 1 7.68 1.36 17.57
C LEU A 1 6.31 1.27 18.22
N ALA A 2 5.25 1.44 17.44
CA ALA A 2 3.86 1.36 17.88
C ALA A 2 3.02 0.61 16.86
N GLY A 3 1.92 -0.02 17.34
CA GLY A 3 0.97 -0.70 16.47
C GLY A 3 1.54 -1.89 15.70
N LEU A 4 2.54 -2.58 16.27
CA LEU A 4 3.13 -3.75 15.61
C LEU A 4 2.10 -4.87 15.50
N PHE A 5 1.89 -5.36 14.29
CA PHE A 5 1.07 -6.53 14.04
C PHE A 5 1.59 -7.32 12.84
N SER A 6 1.28 -8.61 12.83
CA SER A 6 1.55 -9.50 11.70
C SER A 6 0.26 -10.19 11.29
N SER A 7 0.02 -10.29 9.99
CA SER A 7 -1.08 -11.11 9.47
C SER A 7 -0.77 -12.61 9.50
N PHE A 8 0.48 -12.97 9.74
CA PHE A 8 0.93 -14.35 9.83
C PHE A 8 0.57 -14.96 11.20
N GLN A 9 -0.31 -15.95 11.20
CA GLN A 9 -0.72 -16.68 12.39
C GLN A 9 -0.35 -18.16 12.23
N VAL A 10 0.39 -18.71 13.20
CA VAL A 10 0.80 -20.13 13.22
C VAL A 10 -0.16 -21.04 13.97
N ASN A 11 -1.06 -20.49 14.77
CA ASN A 11 -1.94 -21.22 15.66
C ASN A 11 -3.40 -21.26 15.17
N THR A 12 -3.62 -21.11 13.86
CA THR A 12 -4.97 -21.22 13.30
C THR A 12 -5.46 -22.65 13.46
N PRO A 13 -6.63 -22.86 14.09
CA PRO A 13 -7.20 -24.22 14.23
C PRO A 13 -7.45 -24.84 12.87
N GLN A 14 -6.96 -26.04 12.68
CA GLN A 14 -7.08 -26.82 11.45
C GLN A 14 -7.53 -28.25 11.76
N LEU A 15 -8.14 -28.92 10.77
CA LEU A 15 -8.41 -30.32 10.83
C LEU A 15 -7.45 -31.06 9.89
N TYR A 16 -6.69 -31.97 10.45
CA TYR A 16 -5.81 -32.85 9.69
C TYR A 16 -6.54 -34.18 9.39
N ALA A 17 -6.75 -34.43 8.11
CA ALA A 17 -7.42 -35.67 7.63
C ALA A 17 -6.36 -36.66 7.18
N ALA A 18 -6.01 -37.63 8.04
CA ALA A 18 -5.06 -38.69 7.75
C ALA A 18 -5.77 -39.83 7.01
N ILE A 19 -5.35 -40.12 5.78
CA ILE A 19 -5.90 -41.21 4.96
C ILE A 19 -5.05 -42.46 5.11
N ASP A 20 -5.69 -43.59 5.47
CA ASP A 20 -5.10 -44.91 5.41
C ASP A 20 -5.17 -45.45 3.96
N ARG A 21 -4.06 -45.24 3.24
CA ARG A 21 -3.96 -45.63 1.83
C ARG A 21 -4.03 -47.14 1.61
N THR A 22 -3.65 -47.95 2.63
CA THR A 22 -3.72 -49.39 2.56
C THR A 22 -5.17 -49.87 2.61
N LYS A 23 -5.95 -49.33 3.55
CA LYS A 23 -7.40 -49.60 3.62
C LYS A 23 -8.14 -49.13 2.39
N ALA A 24 -7.80 -47.91 1.86
CA ALA A 24 -8.41 -47.41 0.64
C ALA A 24 -8.21 -48.39 -0.53
N ARG A 25 -7.02 -48.95 -0.69
CA ARG A 25 -6.72 -49.96 -1.72
C ARG A 25 -7.48 -51.27 -1.49
N GLN A 26 -7.54 -51.74 -0.24
CA GLN A 26 -8.28 -52.97 0.11
C GLN A 26 -9.78 -52.84 -0.21
N LEU A 27 -10.35 -51.64 -0.04
CA LEU A 27 -11.74 -51.34 -0.34
C LEU A 27 -11.94 -50.92 -1.80
N SER A 28 -10.93 -51.06 -2.63
CA SER A 28 -10.96 -50.65 -4.06
C SER A 28 -11.40 -49.18 -4.27
N VAL A 29 -11.05 -48.30 -3.33
CA VAL A 29 -11.34 -46.87 -3.40
C VAL A 29 -10.12 -46.12 -3.91
N PRO A 30 -10.20 -45.41 -5.06
CA PRO A 30 -9.15 -44.55 -5.54
C PRO A 30 -8.90 -43.40 -4.54
N VAL A 31 -7.65 -43.15 -4.15
CA VAL A 31 -7.31 -42.08 -3.20
C VAL A 31 -7.68 -40.70 -3.76
N THR A 32 -7.58 -40.50 -5.07
CA THR A 32 -8.05 -39.27 -5.75
C THR A 32 -9.52 -39.00 -5.50
N SER A 33 -10.37 -40.04 -5.58
CA SER A 33 -11.81 -39.91 -5.33
C SER A 33 -12.11 -39.47 -3.89
N VAL A 34 -11.27 -39.88 -2.93
CA VAL A 34 -11.39 -39.42 -1.54
C VAL A 34 -11.12 -37.91 -1.44
N PHE A 35 -10.05 -37.43 -2.07
CA PHE A 35 -9.72 -36.00 -2.10
C PHE A 35 -10.77 -35.18 -2.84
N ASP A 36 -11.22 -35.66 -4.00
CA ASP A 36 -12.25 -34.98 -4.80
C ASP A 36 -13.56 -34.87 -3.99
N THR A 37 -13.95 -35.96 -3.28
CA THR A 37 -15.12 -35.91 -2.41
C THR A 37 -14.97 -34.87 -1.31
N MET A 38 -13.85 -34.87 -0.59
CA MET A 38 -13.60 -33.85 0.44
C MET A 38 -13.57 -32.44 -0.14
N GLN A 39 -12.94 -32.24 -1.29
CA GLN A 39 -12.89 -30.96 -1.95
C GLN A 39 -14.29 -30.44 -2.34
N ILE A 40 -15.10 -31.29 -2.96
CA ILE A 40 -16.44 -30.91 -3.42
C ILE A 40 -17.34 -30.57 -2.23
N TYR A 41 -17.39 -31.45 -1.22
CA TYR A 41 -18.32 -31.28 -0.10
C TYR A 41 -17.86 -30.20 0.88
N LEU A 42 -16.57 -30.10 1.18
CA LEU A 42 -16.05 -29.16 2.18
C LEU A 42 -15.55 -27.85 1.56
N GLY A 43 -14.80 -27.90 0.44
CA GLY A 43 -14.13 -26.77 -0.18
C GLY A 43 -14.90 -26.09 -1.31
N SER A 44 -15.97 -26.70 -1.81
CA SER A 44 -16.72 -26.34 -3.01
C SER A 44 -16.06 -26.73 -4.34
N LEU A 45 -16.90 -27.09 -5.31
CA LEU A 45 -16.52 -27.28 -6.71
C LEU A 45 -17.09 -26.14 -7.55
N TYR A 46 -16.22 -25.48 -8.28
CA TYR A 46 -16.64 -24.59 -9.35
C TYR A 46 -17.12 -25.44 -10.53
N VAL A 47 -18.36 -25.23 -10.97
CA VAL A 47 -18.99 -25.98 -12.06
C VAL A 47 -18.93 -25.21 -13.37
N ASN A 48 -19.44 -23.97 -13.36
CA ASN A 48 -19.49 -23.11 -14.54
C ASN A 48 -19.90 -21.69 -14.15
N ASP A 49 -19.85 -20.78 -15.11
CA ASP A 49 -20.40 -19.43 -15.02
C ASP A 49 -21.64 -19.28 -15.87
N PHE A 50 -22.53 -18.36 -15.48
CA PHE A 50 -23.64 -17.91 -16.32
C PHE A 50 -23.79 -16.38 -16.26
N ASN A 51 -24.25 -15.81 -17.37
CA ASN A 51 -24.48 -14.38 -17.48
C ASN A 51 -25.95 -14.05 -17.26
N LYS A 52 -26.22 -13.14 -16.32
CA LYS A 52 -27.56 -12.63 -16.03
C LYS A 52 -27.48 -11.17 -15.59
N PHE A 53 -28.39 -10.33 -16.11
CA PHE A 53 -28.44 -8.90 -15.80
C PHE A 53 -27.10 -8.15 -16.03
N GLY A 54 -26.36 -8.50 -17.08
CA GLY A 54 -25.08 -7.87 -17.42
C GLY A 54 -23.92 -8.22 -16.47
N ARG A 55 -24.11 -9.23 -15.61
CA ARG A 55 -23.05 -9.74 -14.68
C ARG A 55 -22.83 -11.23 -14.89
N THR A 56 -21.60 -11.67 -14.67
CA THR A 56 -21.23 -13.09 -14.66
C THR A 56 -21.35 -13.62 -13.25
N TYR A 57 -22.05 -14.73 -13.08
CA TYR A 57 -22.25 -15.43 -11.81
C TYR A 57 -21.61 -16.81 -11.87
N SER A 58 -20.83 -17.15 -10.84
CA SER A 58 -20.22 -18.50 -10.72
C SER A 58 -21.15 -19.47 -10.03
N VAL A 59 -21.33 -20.63 -10.66
CA VAL A 59 -22.04 -21.76 -10.06
C VAL A 59 -21.07 -22.62 -9.27
N ARG A 60 -21.31 -22.75 -7.98
CA ARG A 60 -20.51 -23.56 -7.06
C ARG A 60 -21.39 -24.58 -6.36
N VAL A 61 -20.90 -25.82 -6.25
CA VAL A 61 -21.55 -26.91 -5.53
C VAL A 61 -20.77 -27.21 -4.26
N GLN A 62 -21.48 -27.31 -3.13
CA GLN A 62 -20.90 -27.57 -1.82
C GLN A 62 -21.96 -28.27 -0.95
N ALA A 63 -21.54 -29.02 0.07
CA ALA A 63 -22.48 -29.53 1.06
C ALA A 63 -23.14 -28.38 1.84
N ASP A 64 -24.41 -28.54 2.21
CA ASP A 64 -25.08 -27.61 3.10
C ASP A 64 -24.36 -27.54 4.47
N ALA A 65 -24.38 -26.38 5.11
CA ALA A 65 -23.65 -26.11 6.35
C ALA A 65 -23.88 -27.16 7.46
N LYS A 66 -25.10 -27.66 7.58
CA LYS A 66 -25.46 -28.68 8.56
C LYS A 66 -24.74 -30.03 8.41
N PHE A 67 -24.19 -30.32 7.21
CA PHE A 67 -23.47 -31.56 6.91
C PHE A 67 -21.94 -31.40 6.93
N ARG A 68 -21.43 -30.20 7.32
CA ARG A 68 -20.00 -29.88 7.41
C ARG A 68 -19.67 -29.02 8.61
N ALA A 69 -20.54 -29.01 9.62
CA ALA A 69 -20.37 -28.18 10.80
C ALA A 69 -19.40 -28.77 11.84
N ARG A 70 -19.24 -30.08 11.85
CA ARG A 70 -18.44 -30.79 12.84
C ARG A 70 -17.38 -31.68 12.17
N ALA A 71 -16.28 -31.94 12.88
CA ALA A 71 -15.22 -32.81 12.39
C ALA A 71 -15.70 -34.21 12.06
N GLU A 72 -16.70 -34.72 12.82
CA GLU A 72 -17.30 -36.04 12.63
C GLU A 72 -18.09 -36.17 11.33
N ASP A 73 -18.65 -35.06 10.84
CA ASP A 73 -19.44 -35.03 9.59
C ASP A 73 -18.58 -35.40 8.38
N VAL A 74 -17.28 -35.12 8.42
CA VAL A 74 -16.34 -35.50 7.36
C VAL A 74 -16.28 -37.02 7.19
N GLY A 75 -16.34 -37.76 8.29
CA GLY A 75 -16.36 -39.23 8.28
C GLY A 75 -17.63 -39.82 7.67
N GLN A 76 -18.75 -39.11 7.68
CA GLN A 76 -20.03 -39.58 7.14
C GLN A 76 -20.13 -39.42 5.62
N LEU A 77 -19.25 -38.61 5.01
CA LEU A 77 -19.18 -38.49 3.56
C LEU A 77 -18.87 -39.85 2.93
N LYS A 78 -19.49 -40.13 1.80
CA LYS A 78 -19.33 -41.42 1.11
C LYS A 78 -18.61 -41.22 -0.22
N VAL A 79 -17.68 -42.11 -0.52
CA VAL A 79 -16.96 -42.19 -1.78
C VAL A 79 -17.33 -43.49 -2.51
N ARG A 80 -17.38 -43.44 -3.84
CA ARG A 80 -17.68 -44.63 -4.65
C ARG A 80 -16.41 -45.45 -4.88
N ALA A 81 -16.45 -46.73 -4.50
CA ALA A 81 -15.42 -47.70 -4.87
C ALA A 81 -15.50 -48.07 -6.36
N THR A 82 -14.43 -48.63 -6.91
CA THR A 82 -14.43 -49.11 -8.31
C THR A 82 -15.42 -50.28 -8.52
N THR A 83 -15.80 -50.99 -7.44
CA THR A 83 -16.85 -52.02 -7.43
C THR A 83 -18.26 -51.43 -7.55
N GLY A 84 -18.42 -50.11 -7.42
CA GLY A 84 -19.72 -49.44 -7.44
C GLY A 84 -20.34 -49.19 -6.07
N GLU A 85 -19.78 -49.77 -5.01
CA GLU A 85 -20.27 -49.60 -3.64
C GLU A 85 -19.93 -48.23 -3.05
N MET A 86 -20.78 -47.71 -2.16
CA MET A 86 -20.57 -46.45 -1.46
C MET A 86 -19.94 -46.68 -0.08
N VAL A 87 -18.69 -46.29 0.07
CA VAL A 87 -17.89 -46.48 1.28
C VAL A 87 -17.82 -45.18 2.08
N PRO A 88 -18.17 -45.14 3.38
CA PRO A 88 -18.02 -43.95 4.20
C PRO A 88 -16.54 -43.64 4.47
N LEU A 89 -16.17 -42.38 4.49
CA LEU A 89 -14.78 -41.96 4.69
C LEU A 89 -14.22 -42.34 6.05
N SER A 90 -15.06 -42.47 7.09
CA SER A 90 -14.67 -42.90 8.44
C SER A 90 -13.93 -44.25 8.50
N VAL A 91 -14.12 -45.12 7.51
CA VAL A 91 -13.42 -46.41 7.44
C VAL A 91 -11.93 -46.24 7.12
N MET A 92 -11.59 -45.26 6.32
CA MET A 92 -10.22 -45.03 5.80
C MET A 92 -9.63 -43.69 6.18
N LEU A 93 -10.41 -42.81 6.82
CA LEU A 93 -9.99 -41.45 7.17
C LEU A 93 -10.07 -41.25 8.68
N LYS A 94 -9.00 -40.70 9.27
CA LYS A 94 -8.97 -40.26 10.66
C LYS A 94 -8.80 -38.75 10.70
N VAL A 95 -9.79 -38.03 11.24
CA VAL A 95 -9.76 -36.59 11.41
C VAL A 95 -9.21 -36.25 12.80
N GLN A 96 -8.24 -35.35 12.85
CA GLN A 96 -7.60 -34.91 14.09
C GLN A 96 -7.52 -33.38 14.10
N SER A 97 -7.71 -32.78 15.27
CA SER A 97 -7.46 -31.35 15.46
C SER A 97 -5.97 -31.06 15.36
N SER A 98 -5.61 -30.06 14.63
CA SER A 98 -4.25 -29.59 14.43
C SER A 98 -4.23 -28.06 14.51
N ALA A 99 -3.06 -27.48 14.58
CA ALA A 99 -2.85 -26.05 14.42
C ALA A 99 -1.74 -25.83 13.39
N GLY A 100 -1.90 -24.81 12.61
CA GLY A 100 -0.91 -24.48 11.59
C GLY A 100 -1.12 -23.09 10.99
N PRO A 101 -0.23 -22.63 10.13
CA PRO A 101 -0.40 -21.37 9.46
C PRO A 101 -1.57 -21.42 8.47
N GLU A 102 -2.39 -20.35 8.46
CA GLU A 102 -3.48 -20.23 7.50
C GLU A 102 -2.96 -20.10 6.06
N ARG A 103 -1.86 -19.38 5.91
CA ARG A 103 -1.19 -19.12 4.63
C ARG A 103 0.32 -19.24 4.77
N ALA A 104 0.96 -19.83 3.78
CA ALA A 104 2.41 -19.81 3.62
C ALA A 104 2.75 -18.75 2.57
N MET A 105 2.99 -17.51 3.03
CA MET A 105 3.37 -16.42 2.15
C MET A 105 4.84 -16.56 1.73
N ARG A 106 5.15 -16.13 0.51
CA ARG A 106 6.51 -16.09 0.00
C ARG A 106 6.81 -14.70 -0.57
N TYR A 107 7.97 -14.20 -0.23
CA TYR A 107 8.56 -13.00 -0.80
C TYR A 107 9.89 -13.36 -1.44
N ASN A 108 10.12 -12.99 -2.69
CA ASN A 108 11.30 -13.39 -3.47
C ASN A 108 11.61 -14.91 -3.42
N GLY A 109 10.57 -15.76 -3.35
CA GLY A 109 10.71 -17.22 -3.28
C GLY A 109 10.94 -17.80 -1.88
N PHE A 110 11.27 -16.99 -0.88
CA PHE A 110 11.46 -17.40 0.51
C PHE A 110 10.17 -17.32 1.31
N LEU A 111 9.99 -18.25 2.26
CA LEU A 111 8.89 -18.16 3.22
C LEU A 111 9.06 -16.90 4.06
N THR A 112 7.98 -16.14 4.20
CA THR A 112 8.00 -14.86 4.88
C THR A 112 6.80 -14.67 5.80
N ALA A 113 7.00 -13.85 6.82
CA ALA A 113 5.93 -13.27 7.63
C ALA A 113 6.05 -11.75 7.54
N ASP A 114 4.96 -11.09 7.18
CA ASP A 114 4.89 -9.64 7.18
C ASP A 114 4.70 -9.09 8.60
N VAL A 115 5.45 -8.06 8.92
CA VAL A 115 5.31 -7.32 10.18
C VAL A 115 5.07 -5.86 9.83
N ASN A 116 3.92 -5.35 10.21
CA ASN A 116 3.52 -3.96 10.00
C ASN A 116 3.58 -3.19 11.32
N GLY A 117 3.90 -1.91 11.23
CA GLY A 117 3.95 -1.04 12.40
C GLY A 117 4.38 0.37 12.01
N GLY A 118 4.35 1.28 12.97
CA GLY A 118 4.75 2.66 12.78
C GLY A 118 5.70 3.17 13.84
N ALA A 119 6.16 4.40 13.66
CA ALA A 119 6.88 5.10 14.70
C ALA A 119 5.97 5.36 15.90
N ALA A 120 6.51 5.26 17.12
CA ALA A 120 5.80 5.69 18.32
C ALA A 120 5.68 7.23 18.33
N PRO A 121 4.69 7.80 19.04
CA PRO A 121 4.56 9.24 19.18
C PRO A 121 5.88 9.89 19.62
N GLY A 122 6.29 10.95 18.96
CA GLY A 122 7.53 11.67 19.20
C GLY A 122 8.80 11.08 18.58
N TYR A 123 8.68 10.04 17.79
CA TYR A 123 9.79 9.45 17.01
C TYR A 123 9.53 9.53 15.52
N SER A 124 10.60 9.75 14.74
CA SER A 124 10.52 9.77 13.28
C SER A 124 10.50 8.36 12.67
N THR A 125 10.05 8.25 11.41
CA THR A 125 10.08 7.00 10.64
C THR A 125 11.50 6.46 10.51
N GLY A 126 12.50 7.32 10.26
CA GLY A 126 13.90 6.92 10.19
C GLY A 126 14.45 6.38 11.53
N GLN A 127 14.03 6.94 12.67
CA GLN A 127 14.38 6.41 13.98
C GLN A 127 13.75 5.04 14.24
N ALA A 128 12.51 4.85 13.78
CA ALA A 128 11.82 3.56 13.85
C ALA A 128 12.54 2.50 13.00
N GLN A 129 12.94 2.83 11.78
CA GLN A 129 13.73 1.97 10.91
C GLN A 129 15.06 1.57 11.55
N ALA A 130 15.83 2.53 12.06
CA ALA A 130 17.10 2.26 12.74
C ALA A 130 16.92 1.37 13.99
N ALA A 131 15.80 1.51 14.69
CA ALA A 131 15.49 0.65 15.84
C ALA A 131 15.20 -0.80 15.40
N VAL A 132 14.46 -1.00 14.30
CA VAL A 132 14.20 -2.34 13.73
C VAL A 132 15.51 -2.98 13.28
N ASP A 133 16.35 -2.23 12.53
CA ASP A 133 17.64 -2.71 12.05
C ASP A 133 18.56 -3.17 13.19
N ARG A 134 18.57 -2.43 14.30
CA ARG A 134 19.35 -2.80 15.49
C ARG A 134 18.83 -4.07 16.13
N VAL A 135 17.52 -4.13 16.40
CA VAL A 135 16.89 -5.30 17.03
C VAL A 135 17.04 -6.55 16.16
N ALA A 136 16.88 -6.41 14.84
CA ALA A 136 17.06 -7.53 13.91
C ALA A 136 18.48 -8.08 13.95
N LYS A 137 19.50 -7.21 13.97
CA LYS A 137 20.91 -7.61 14.07
C LYS A 137 21.25 -8.32 15.40
N GLU A 138 20.59 -7.92 16.49
CA GLU A 138 20.83 -8.46 17.81
C GLU A 138 20.09 -9.77 18.09
N THR A 139 18.89 -9.93 17.50
CA THR A 139 17.94 -10.99 17.89
C THR A 139 17.75 -12.09 16.87
N PHE A 140 17.99 -11.84 15.58
CA PHE A 140 17.67 -12.82 14.55
C PHE A 140 18.68 -13.97 14.57
N PRO A 141 18.20 -15.23 14.61
CA PRO A 141 19.05 -16.40 14.50
C PRO A 141 19.60 -16.52 13.05
N LYS A 142 20.68 -17.31 12.92
CA LYS A 142 21.25 -17.61 11.61
C LYS A 142 20.20 -18.23 10.68
N GLY A 143 20.08 -17.71 9.47
CA GLY A 143 19.14 -18.18 8.45
C GLY A 143 17.83 -17.40 8.38
N ILE A 144 17.59 -16.46 9.27
CA ILE A 144 16.48 -15.50 9.17
C ILE A 144 17.06 -14.15 8.80
N ALA A 145 16.48 -13.54 7.76
CA ALA A 145 16.75 -12.19 7.33
C ALA A 145 15.45 -11.39 7.26
N TYR A 146 15.54 -10.08 7.20
CA TYR A 146 14.39 -9.21 6.93
C TYR A 146 14.69 -8.31 5.75
N GLU A 147 13.65 -7.89 5.08
CA GLU A 147 13.71 -6.92 3.99
C GLU A 147 12.61 -5.88 4.18
N TRP A 148 12.93 -4.64 3.89
CA TRP A 148 11.96 -3.57 3.84
C TRP A 148 11.13 -3.69 2.56
N THR A 149 9.83 -3.47 2.68
CA THR A 149 8.89 -3.58 1.55
C THR A 149 8.04 -2.31 1.43
N GLU A 150 7.26 -2.23 0.37
CA GLU A 150 6.28 -1.17 0.12
C GLU A 150 6.88 0.24 0.19
N LEU A 151 6.24 1.12 0.95
CA LEU A 151 6.62 2.54 1.05
C LEU A 151 7.99 2.74 1.69
N THR A 152 8.30 1.96 2.73
CA THR A 152 9.59 2.03 3.42
C THR A 152 10.75 1.64 2.50
N TYR A 153 10.56 0.63 1.67
CA TYR A 153 11.53 0.24 0.66
C TYR A 153 11.76 1.36 -0.37
N GLN A 154 10.67 2.01 -0.82
CA GLN A 154 10.78 3.15 -1.74
C GLN A 154 11.51 4.33 -1.10
N GLU A 155 11.26 4.60 0.18
CA GLU A 155 11.93 5.65 0.93
C GLU A 155 13.45 5.40 1.03
N ILE A 156 13.84 4.15 1.31
CA ILE A 156 15.25 3.75 1.40
C ILE A 156 15.95 3.86 0.02
N ILE A 157 15.30 3.40 -1.06
CA ILE A 157 15.85 3.51 -2.41
C ILE A 157 15.93 4.96 -2.86
N ALA A 158 14.89 5.76 -2.62
CA ALA A 158 14.90 7.18 -2.94
C ALA A 158 16.04 7.89 -2.21
N GLY A 159 16.33 7.49 -0.97
CA GLY A 159 17.43 8.03 -0.17
C GLY A 159 17.49 9.54 -0.20
N ASN A 160 18.66 10.10 -0.49
CA ASN A 160 18.89 11.53 -0.60
C ASN A 160 18.66 12.09 -2.03
N SER A 161 18.01 11.33 -2.91
CA SER A 161 17.78 11.75 -4.31
C SER A 161 17.04 13.10 -4.40
N SER A 162 16.13 13.35 -3.47
CA SER A 162 15.38 14.62 -3.38
C SER A 162 16.30 15.83 -3.28
N LEU A 163 17.48 15.67 -2.65
CA LEU A 163 18.46 16.76 -2.49
C LEU A 163 19.03 17.24 -3.82
N TYR A 164 19.13 16.36 -4.82
CA TYR A 164 19.63 16.69 -6.16
C TYR A 164 18.49 17.00 -7.13
N VAL A 165 17.42 16.22 -7.06
CA VAL A 165 16.27 16.36 -7.98
C VAL A 165 15.59 17.71 -7.80
N PHE A 166 15.44 18.18 -6.56
CA PHE A 166 14.74 19.42 -6.27
C PHE A 166 15.43 20.67 -6.85
N PRO A 167 16.75 20.92 -6.66
CA PRO A 167 17.45 22.02 -7.30
C PRO A 167 17.46 21.94 -8.84
N ILE A 168 17.60 20.74 -9.41
CA ILE A 168 17.57 20.54 -10.87
C ILE A 168 16.18 20.88 -11.41
N ALA A 169 15.11 20.43 -10.78
CA ALA A 169 13.74 20.75 -11.17
C ALA A 169 13.48 22.27 -11.12
N LEU A 170 13.94 22.93 -10.04
CA LEU A 170 13.82 24.38 -9.89
C LEU A 170 14.58 25.13 -10.99
N PHE A 171 15.79 24.67 -11.31
CA PHE A 171 16.60 25.23 -12.38
C PHE A 171 15.94 25.07 -13.77
N LEU A 172 15.35 23.91 -14.05
CA LEU A 172 14.58 23.68 -15.28
C LEU A 172 13.37 24.61 -15.38
N VAL A 173 12.63 24.77 -14.29
CA VAL A 173 11.50 25.71 -14.22
C VAL A 173 11.99 27.14 -14.48
N PHE A 174 13.13 27.53 -13.90
CA PHE A 174 13.76 28.84 -14.19
C PHE A 174 14.04 29.02 -15.67
N LEU A 175 14.66 28.02 -16.33
CA LEU A 175 14.98 28.13 -17.76
C LEU A 175 13.71 28.22 -18.62
N VAL A 176 12.68 27.46 -18.32
CA VAL A 176 11.39 27.52 -19.04
C VAL A 176 10.76 28.91 -18.88
N LEU A 177 10.72 29.44 -17.67
CA LEU A 177 10.20 30.78 -17.42
C LEU A 177 11.07 31.86 -18.07
N ALA A 178 12.40 31.72 -18.06
CA ALA A 178 13.32 32.67 -18.74
C ALA A 178 13.09 32.70 -20.26
N ALA A 179 12.85 31.54 -20.87
CA ALA A 179 12.50 31.43 -22.27
C ALA A 179 11.13 32.06 -22.58
N GLN A 180 10.15 31.89 -21.69
CA GLN A 180 8.78 32.40 -21.87
C GLN A 180 8.73 33.94 -21.70
N TYR A 181 9.47 34.49 -20.75
CA TYR A 181 9.46 35.93 -20.47
C TYR A 181 10.54 36.71 -21.24
N GLU A 182 11.41 36.05 -21.98
CA GLU A 182 12.57 36.65 -22.66
C GLU A 182 13.38 37.54 -21.71
N SER A 183 13.46 37.20 -20.45
CA SER A 183 14.08 37.94 -19.36
C SER A 183 14.61 36.99 -18.29
N LEU A 184 15.68 37.36 -17.60
CA LEU A 184 16.22 36.60 -16.46
C LEU A 184 15.72 37.15 -15.11
N THR A 185 15.28 38.42 -15.07
CA THR A 185 14.88 39.07 -13.81
C THR A 185 13.49 38.66 -13.36
N LEU A 186 12.51 38.51 -14.28
CA LEU A 186 11.14 38.10 -13.94
C LEU A 186 11.04 36.68 -13.41
N PRO A 187 11.67 35.68 -14.03
CA PRO A 187 11.71 34.31 -13.46
C PRO A 187 12.39 34.26 -12.10
N LEU A 188 13.43 35.03 -11.88
CA LEU A 188 14.10 35.11 -10.58
C LEU A 188 13.15 35.61 -9.49
N ALA A 189 12.35 36.65 -9.79
CA ALA A 189 11.35 37.16 -8.86
C ALA A 189 10.28 36.12 -8.52
N ILE A 190 9.86 35.29 -9.51
CA ILE A 190 8.89 34.21 -9.30
C ILE A 190 9.49 33.13 -8.41
N ILE A 191 10.74 32.73 -8.66
CA ILE A 191 11.40 31.66 -7.92
C ILE A 191 11.71 32.05 -6.47
N MET A 192 11.94 33.32 -6.19
CA MET A 192 12.19 33.79 -4.82
C MET A 192 11.02 33.56 -3.84
N ILE A 193 9.81 33.22 -4.32
CA ILE A 193 8.70 32.81 -3.45
C ILE A 193 8.90 31.43 -2.88
N VAL A 194 9.64 30.54 -3.57
CA VAL A 194 9.84 29.15 -3.20
C VAL A 194 10.50 29.00 -1.82
N PRO A 195 11.62 29.66 -1.51
CA PRO A 195 12.21 29.61 -0.18
C PRO A 195 11.25 30.04 0.95
N MET A 196 10.43 31.05 0.71
CA MET A 196 9.43 31.49 1.71
C MET A 196 8.34 30.44 1.92
N GLY A 197 7.86 29.81 0.84
CA GLY A 197 6.90 28.71 0.92
C GLY A 197 7.47 27.52 1.68
N LEU A 198 8.70 27.13 1.38
CA LEU A 198 9.39 26.04 2.08
C LEU A 198 9.60 26.35 3.57
N LEU A 199 10.02 27.55 3.93
CA LEU A 199 10.17 27.98 5.32
C LEU A 199 8.83 27.90 6.07
N ALA A 200 7.75 28.40 5.49
CA ALA A 200 6.42 28.34 6.09
C ALA A 200 5.94 26.89 6.28
N ALA A 201 6.17 26.02 5.30
CA ALA A 201 5.80 24.61 5.40
C ALA A 201 6.62 23.87 6.46
N MET A 202 7.93 24.06 6.49
CA MET A 202 8.80 23.46 7.51
C MET A 202 8.48 23.97 8.92
N PHE A 203 8.12 25.24 9.05
CA PHE A 203 7.62 25.80 10.29
C PHE A 203 6.31 25.11 10.72
N GLY A 204 5.38 24.88 9.78
CA GLY A 204 4.15 24.13 10.04
C GLY A 204 4.43 22.70 10.51
N VAL A 205 5.34 21.97 9.86
CA VAL A 205 5.77 20.62 10.24
C VAL A 205 6.36 20.63 11.65
N TRP A 206 7.19 21.62 11.96
CA TRP A 206 7.78 21.76 13.30
C TRP A 206 6.73 22.03 14.39
N VAL A 207 5.80 22.95 14.16
CA VAL A 207 4.73 23.29 15.11
C VAL A 207 3.79 22.11 15.37
N THR A 208 3.50 21.31 14.34
CA THR A 208 2.65 20.11 14.46
C THR A 208 3.39 18.92 15.09
N GLY A 209 4.71 19.01 15.29
CA GLY A 209 5.52 17.90 15.78
C GLY A 209 5.61 16.71 14.82
N SER A 210 5.30 16.95 13.56
CA SER A 210 5.40 15.94 12.49
C SER A 210 6.85 15.77 12.05
N ASP A 211 7.17 14.64 11.42
CA ASP A 211 8.48 14.38 10.84
C ASP A 211 8.52 14.69 9.33
N ASN A 212 9.73 14.80 8.78
CA ASN A 212 9.95 14.97 7.35
C ASN A 212 9.90 13.62 6.63
N ASN A 213 8.72 13.05 6.56
CA ASN A 213 8.46 11.79 5.86
C ASN A 213 8.21 11.99 4.35
N VAL A 214 8.00 10.91 3.61
CA VAL A 214 7.74 10.94 2.15
C VAL A 214 6.53 11.83 1.81
N PHE A 215 5.47 11.79 2.62
CA PHE A 215 4.27 12.61 2.37
C PHE A 215 4.58 14.11 2.52
N THR A 216 5.38 14.48 3.53
CA THR A 216 5.86 15.86 3.70
C THR A 216 6.67 16.31 2.50
N GLN A 217 7.59 15.48 1.99
CA GLN A 217 8.40 15.78 0.80
C GLN A 217 7.55 15.98 -0.45
N ILE A 218 6.56 15.10 -0.68
CA ILE A 218 5.59 15.25 -1.78
C ILE A 218 4.81 16.56 -1.62
N GLY A 219 4.34 16.85 -0.39
CA GLY A 219 3.63 18.08 -0.07
C GLY A 219 4.46 19.34 -0.37
N LEU A 220 5.76 19.32 -0.07
CA LEU A 220 6.69 20.42 -0.40
C LEU A 220 6.80 20.64 -1.91
N ILE A 221 6.89 19.59 -2.72
CA ILE A 221 6.95 19.71 -4.19
C ILE A 221 5.65 20.32 -4.74
N VAL A 222 4.51 19.85 -4.25
CA VAL A 222 3.20 20.41 -4.64
C VAL A 222 3.08 21.89 -4.24
N LEU A 223 3.53 22.23 -3.03
CA LEU A 223 3.52 23.61 -2.52
C LEU A 223 4.36 24.54 -3.39
N VAL A 224 5.53 24.10 -3.85
CA VAL A 224 6.36 24.87 -4.78
C VAL A 224 5.60 25.18 -6.05
N GLY A 225 4.94 24.19 -6.65
CA GLY A 225 4.13 24.38 -7.86
C GLY A 225 2.98 25.38 -7.66
N LEU A 226 2.25 25.27 -6.54
CA LEU A 226 1.16 26.17 -6.21
C LEU A 226 1.64 27.60 -5.93
N SER A 227 2.77 27.75 -5.21
CA SER A 227 3.36 29.05 -4.90
C SER A 227 3.87 29.74 -6.17
N ALA A 228 4.55 29.00 -7.05
CA ALA A 228 5.02 29.51 -8.33
C ALA A 228 3.85 29.97 -9.21
N LYS A 229 2.75 29.21 -9.29
CA LYS A 229 1.55 29.60 -10.02
C LYS A 229 0.99 30.95 -9.52
N ASN A 230 0.91 31.13 -8.21
CA ASN A 230 0.40 32.38 -7.63
C ASN A 230 1.33 33.55 -7.92
N ALA A 231 2.65 33.33 -7.83
CA ALA A 231 3.65 34.36 -8.18
C ALA A 231 3.59 34.76 -9.65
N ILE A 232 3.47 33.79 -10.57
CA ILE A 232 3.31 34.05 -12.01
C ILE A 232 2.12 34.96 -12.26
N LEU A 233 0.97 34.68 -11.65
CA LEU A 233 -0.23 35.51 -11.85
C LEU A 233 -0.07 36.95 -11.36
N ILE A 234 0.68 37.18 -10.27
CA ILE A 234 0.93 38.53 -9.76
C ILE A 234 1.93 39.27 -10.67
N VAL A 235 3.02 38.58 -11.04
CA VAL A 235 4.08 39.18 -11.88
C VAL A 235 3.56 39.55 -13.27
N GLU A 236 2.73 38.71 -13.88
CA GLU A 236 2.11 38.96 -15.18
C GLU A 236 1.24 40.23 -15.14
N PHE A 237 0.37 40.32 -14.12
CA PHE A 237 -0.48 41.52 -13.96
C PHE A 237 0.31 42.78 -13.61
N ALA A 238 1.37 42.64 -12.82
CA ALA A 238 2.26 43.79 -12.51
C ALA A 238 2.95 44.28 -13.78
N ARG A 239 3.41 43.36 -14.65
CA ARG A 239 4.01 43.67 -15.94
C ARG A 239 3.05 44.42 -16.88
N GLU A 240 1.79 43.98 -16.97
CA GLU A 240 0.75 44.66 -17.75
C GLU A 240 0.53 46.09 -17.26
N LEU A 241 0.47 46.31 -15.95
CA LEU A 241 0.31 47.65 -15.35
C LEU A 241 1.54 48.54 -15.56
N GLU A 242 2.75 47.96 -15.55
CA GLU A 242 3.97 48.66 -15.85
C GLU A 242 4.01 49.12 -17.31
N PHE A 243 3.62 48.26 -18.26
CA PHE A 243 3.48 48.67 -19.67
C PHE A 243 2.40 49.73 -19.88
N ALA A 244 1.38 49.79 -19.02
CA ALA A 244 0.37 50.84 -19.02
C ALA A 244 0.86 52.16 -18.41
N GLY A 245 2.17 52.27 -18.04
CA GLY A 245 2.82 53.48 -17.56
C GLY A 245 2.84 53.66 -16.03
N ARG A 246 2.49 52.64 -15.24
CA ARG A 246 2.62 52.66 -13.77
C ARG A 246 4.06 52.44 -13.33
N LYS A 247 4.44 53.01 -12.20
CA LYS A 247 5.74 52.72 -11.59
C LYS A 247 5.78 51.26 -11.09
N PRO A 248 6.94 50.56 -11.15
CA PRO A 248 7.06 49.15 -10.81
C PRO A 248 6.49 48.77 -9.42
N ILE A 249 6.75 49.60 -8.39
CA ILE A 249 6.28 49.36 -7.02
C ILE A 249 4.75 49.52 -6.93
N GLU A 250 4.19 50.55 -7.55
CA GLU A 250 2.74 50.76 -7.57
C GLU A 250 2.02 49.67 -8.35
N ALA A 251 2.59 49.26 -9.49
CA ALA A 251 2.10 48.17 -10.30
C ALA A 251 2.07 46.83 -9.53
N ALA A 252 3.12 46.51 -8.79
CA ALA A 252 3.20 45.29 -7.97
C ALA A 252 2.16 45.29 -6.83
N ILE A 253 1.96 46.42 -6.15
CA ILE A 253 0.97 46.56 -5.07
C ILE A 253 -0.45 46.40 -5.63
N GLU A 254 -0.74 47.09 -6.74
CA GLU A 254 -2.06 47.02 -7.38
C GLU A 254 -2.36 45.60 -7.92
N ALA A 255 -1.42 44.97 -8.60
CA ALA A 255 -1.53 43.59 -9.06
C ALA A 255 -1.82 42.63 -7.92
N SER A 256 -1.11 42.79 -6.80
CA SER A 256 -1.32 41.94 -5.60
C SER A 256 -2.71 42.14 -5.01
N ARG A 257 -3.24 43.38 -4.97
CA ARG A 257 -4.61 43.64 -4.51
C ARG A 257 -5.68 43.02 -5.40
N LEU A 258 -5.53 43.16 -6.72
CA LEU A 258 -6.48 42.63 -7.69
C LEU A 258 -6.50 41.08 -7.69
N ARG A 259 -5.35 40.47 -7.48
CA ARG A 259 -5.20 39.01 -7.48
C ARG A 259 -5.40 38.34 -6.11
N LEU A 260 -5.53 39.10 -5.03
CA LEU A 260 -5.70 38.56 -3.68
C LEU A 260 -6.91 37.61 -3.57
N ARG A 261 -8.06 38.04 -4.09
CA ARG A 261 -9.28 37.25 -4.04
C ARG A 261 -9.18 35.93 -4.81
N PRO A 262 -8.74 35.89 -6.10
CA PRO A 262 -8.53 34.63 -6.82
C PRO A 262 -7.52 33.71 -6.14
N ILE A 263 -6.41 34.25 -5.58
CA ILE A 263 -5.39 33.48 -4.88
C ILE A 263 -5.97 32.83 -3.61
N LEU A 264 -6.70 33.59 -2.80
CA LEU A 264 -7.36 33.06 -1.60
C LEU A 264 -8.39 31.98 -1.95
N MET A 265 -9.18 32.18 -3.01
CA MET A 265 -10.15 31.17 -3.46
C MET A 265 -9.47 29.86 -3.88
N THR A 266 -8.36 29.95 -4.65
CA THR A 266 -7.62 28.76 -5.09
C THR A 266 -6.91 28.08 -3.92
N SER A 267 -6.33 28.84 -2.99
CA SER A 267 -5.66 28.28 -1.81
C SER A 267 -6.65 27.56 -0.89
N LEU A 268 -7.83 28.13 -0.65
CA LEU A 268 -8.87 27.49 0.15
C LEU A 268 -9.49 26.26 -0.53
N ALA A 269 -9.48 26.22 -1.87
CA ALA A 269 -9.98 25.03 -2.60
C ALA A 269 -9.02 23.83 -2.53
N PHE A 270 -7.76 24.03 -2.14
CA PHE A 270 -6.74 22.99 -2.00
C PHE A 270 -6.57 22.50 -0.53
N ILE A 271 -7.20 23.16 0.43
CA ILE A 271 -7.25 22.75 1.85
C ILE A 271 -8.49 21.89 2.10
#